data_a0ad9e3861236c9b7cc9fbf1558932d0
#
_entry.id   a0ad9e3861236c9b7cc9fbf1558932d0
#
_cell.length_a   1.000
_cell.length_b   1.000
_cell.length_c   1.000
_cell.angle_alpha   90.00
_cell.angle_beta   90.00
_cell.angle_gamma   90.00
#
_symmetry.space_group_name_H-M   'P 1'
#
loop_
_entity.id
_entity.type
_entity.pdbx_description
1 polymer ?
#
loop_
_entity_poly.entity_id
_entity_poly.type
_entity_poly.pdbx_seq_one_letter_code
_entity_poly.pdbx_strand_id
1 'polypeptide(L)'
;IMAAVLANGTSSIYNAACEPYIQQLCLLLNKMGAKISGIGSNLLIIEGVTKLDGASHQILPDMIEIGSWIGLAAMTQSKLRIKDVSWENLGQIPDVFRKLGINLNKEGDDILIPAHTNGYTVSNYIDGSILTISDAPWPGFSPDLISIILVIATQANGSTLIHQKMFESRLFFVDKLIDMGAKIILCDPHRASVIGHNFKSSLKPTVMTSPDIRAGIALLIAALSASGESIIQNVEQIDRGYENIVERLKSIGADIERI
;
A
#
# COMPACT_ATOMS: atom_id res chain seq x y z
N ILE A 1 13.38 12.72 14.55
CA ILE A 1 14.45 13.27 13.66
C ILE A 1 14.33 14.79 13.63
N MET A 2 13.24 15.36 13.13
CA MET A 2 13.06 16.81 12.97
C MET A 2 13.30 17.61 14.26
N ALA A 3 12.84 17.14 15.41
CA ALA A 3 13.13 17.77 16.69
C ALA A 3 14.60 17.64 17.11
N ALA A 4 15.22 16.50 16.84
CA ALA A 4 16.60 16.23 17.26
C ALA A 4 17.65 17.06 16.51
N VAL A 5 17.43 17.44 15.25
CA VAL A 5 18.41 18.19 14.45
C VAL A 5 18.68 19.61 14.97
N LEU A 6 17.77 20.18 15.78
CA LEU A 6 17.94 21.50 16.41
C LEU A 6 18.11 21.40 17.94
N ALA A 7 18.20 20.18 18.50
CA ALA A 7 18.46 19.98 19.92
C ALA A 7 19.94 20.18 20.26
N ASN A 8 20.25 20.63 21.47
CA ASN A 8 21.63 20.72 21.92
C ASN A 8 22.22 19.32 22.17
N GLY A 9 23.43 19.08 21.66
CA GLY A 9 24.18 17.83 21.86
C GLY A 9 23.88 16.78 20.79
N THR A 10 24.08 15.52 21.14
CA THR A 10 23.93 14.38 20.22
C THR A 10 22.77 13.51 20.67
N SER A 11 21.87 13.19 19.74
CA SER A 11 20.74 12.26 19.92
C SER A 11 20.99 10.95 19.20
N SER A 12 20.72 9.82 19.87
CA SER A 12 20.76 8.49 19.25
C SER A 12 19.34 7.91 19.21
N ILE A 13 18.89 7.50 18.03
CA ILE A 13 17.58 6.86 17.84
C ILE A 13 17.83 5.40 17.48
N TYR A 14 17.53 4.49 18.43
CA TYR A 14 17.58 3.05 18.25
C TYR A 14 16.26 2.53 17.69
N ASN A 15 16.33 1.47 16.91
CA ASN A 15 15.18 0.89 16.23
C ASN A 15 14.43 1.95 15.39
N ALA A 16 15.19 2.81 14.75
CA ALA A 16 14.66 3.85 13.89
C ALA A 16 13.98 3.23 12.65
N ALA A 17 12.86 3.83 12.25
CA ALA A 17 12.27 3.55 10.95
C ALA A 17 13.27 3.90 9.84
N CYS A 18 13.40 3.04 8.84
CA CYS A 18 14.37 3.20 7.76
C CYS A 18 13.75 3.07 6.36
N GLU A 19 12.45 3.28 6.24
CA GLU A 19 11.74 3.36 4.97
C GLU A 19 12.31 4.49 4.08
N PRO A 20 12.19 4.37 2.75
CA PRO A 20 12.73 5.36 1.81
C PRO A 20 12.33 6.81 2.12
N TYR A 21 11.10 7.06 2.56
CA TYR A 21 10.63 8.41 2.92
C TYR A 21 11.31 8.95 4.20
N ILE A 22 11.70 8.09 5.14
CA ILE A 22 12.50 8.48 6.32
C ILE A 22 13.94 8.80 5.91
N GLN A 23 14.52 7.95 5.05
CA GLN A 23 15.85 8.21 4.49
C GLN A 23 15.88 9.53 3.73
N GLN A 24 14.84 9.78 2.92
CA GLN A 24 14.68 11.03 2.17
C GLN A 24 14.62 12.24 3.09
N LEU A 25 13.86 12.18 4.21
CA LEU A 25 13.82 13.24 5.20
C LEU A 25 15.22 13.52 5.76
N CYS A 26 15.97 12.48 6.13
CA CYS A 26 17.34 12.64 6.64
C CYS A 26 18.28 13.27 5.58
N LEU A 27 18.16 12.84 4.33
CA LEU A 27 18.96 13.38 3.22
C LEU A 27 18.61 14.86 2.94
N LEU A 28 17.33 15.23 2.99
CA LEU A 28 16.90 16.62 2.88
C LEU A 28 17.47 17.45 4.01
N LEU A 29 17.33 17.02 5.26
CA LEU A 29 17.85 17.73 6.44
C LEU A 29 19.37 17.88 6.37
N ASN A 30 20.11 16.86 5.92
CA ASN A 30 21.54 16.98 5.72
C ASN A 30 21.93 18.01 4.64
N LYS A 31 21.14 18.11 3.54
CA LYS A 31 21.30 19.17 2.54
C LYS A 31 21.03 20.57 3.14
N MET A 32 20.18 20.67 4.14
CA MET A 32 19.87 21.90 4.86
C MET A 32 20.90 22.23 5.94
N GLY A 33 21.94 21.40 6.14
CA GLY A 33 23.01 21.61 7.11
C GLY A 33 22.91 20.79 8.40
N ALA A 34 21.94 19.89 8.52
CA ALA A 34 21.90 18.92 9.63
C ALA A 34 23.07 17.93 9.56
N LYS A 35 23.33 17.25 10.67
CA LYS A 35 24.39 16.24 10.80
C LYS A 35 23.79 14.92 11.25
N ILE A 36 23.25 14.17 10.29
CA ILE A 36 22.62 12.88 10.51
C ILE A 36 23.47 11.80 9.87
N SER A 37 23.81 10.77 10.62
CA SER A 37 24.51 9.56 10.17
C SER A 37 23.70 8.31 10.46
N GLY A 38 24.05 7.17 9.82
CA GLY A 38 23.30 5.92 9.94
C GLY A 38 22.02 5.87 9.07
N ILE A 39 21.88 6.78 8.10
CA ILE A 39 20.72 6.82 7.19
C ILE A 39 20.57 5.48 6.46
N GLY A 40 19.34 4.93 6.47
CA GLY A 40 19.05 3.61 5.90
C GLY A 40 19.32 2.44 6.85
N SER A 41 19.75 2.72 8.08
CA SER A 41 19.86 1.73 9.15
C SER A 41 18.85 1.98 10.29
N ASN A 42 18.73 1.03 11.20
CA ASN A 42 17.88 1.15 12.37
C ASN A 42 18.53 1.92 13.55
N LEU A 43 19.70 2.53 13.31
CA LEU A 43 20.37 3.38 14.28
C LEU A 43 20.75 4.70 13.62
N LEU A 44 20.13 5.79 14.06
CA LEU A 44 20.45 7.13 13.63
C LEU A 44 21.21 7.87 14.74
N ILE A 45 22.28 8.56 14.35
CA ILE A 45 23.01 9.50 15.21
C ILE A 45 22.82 10.90 14.63
N ILE A 46 22.36 11.82 15.45
CA ILE A 46 22.03 13.19 15.07
C ILE A 46 22.78 14.15 15.97
N GLU A 47 23.73 14.89 15.41
CA GLU A 47 24.37 16.00 16.09
C GLU A 47 23.53 17.25 15.86
N GLY A 48 23.06 17.86 16.93
CA GLY A 48 22.24 19.07 16.86
C GLY A 48 23.01 20.27 16.29
N VAL A 49 22.33 21.06 15.50
CA VAL A 49 22.87 22.30 14.89
C VAL A 49 22.04 23.52 15.34
N THR A 50 22.63 24.69 15.29
CA THR A 50 21.97 25.92 15.73
C THR A 50 20.95 26.45 14.73
N LYS A 51 21.09 26.10 13.45
CA LYS A 51 20.18 26.53 12.37
C LYS A 51 20.23 25.52 11.21
N LEU A 52 19.20 25.56 10.38
CA LEU A 52 19.13 24.91 9.09
C LEU A 52 19.00 25.99 8.01
N ASP A 53 19.60 25.75 6.86
CA ASP A 53 19.50 26.60 5.67
C ASP A 53 18.48 26.02 4.68
N GLY A 54 18.15 26.76 3.61
CA GLY A 54 17.28 26.24 2.54
C GLY A 54 18.02 25.23 1.68
N ALA A 55 17.26 24.28 1.09
CA ALA A 55 17.80 23.30 0.16
C ALA A 55 16.80 22.99 -0.96
N SER A 56 17.32 22.62 -2.13
CA SER A 56 16.52 22.01 -3.21
C SER A 56 16.57 20.50 -3.12
N HIS A 57 15.40 19.87 -3.15
CA HIS A 57 15.27 18.41 -3.02
C HIS A 57 14.08 17.90 -3.81
N GLN A 58 14.28 16.83 -4.57
CA GLN A 58 13.19 16.14 -5.26
C GLN A 58 12.57 15.12 -4.33
N ILE A 59 11.26 15.19 -4.15
CA ILE A 59 10.50 14.23 -3.34
C ILE A 59 10.34 12.92 -4.11
N LEU A 60 10.49 11.78 -3.43
CA LEU A 60 10.22 10.46 -3.97
C LEU A 60 8.72 10.27 -4.25
N PRO A 61 8.36 9.48 -5.27
CA PRO A 61 6.98 9.04 -5.44
C PRO A 61 6.51 8.22 -4.22
N ASP A 62 5.22 8.31 -3.90
CA ASP A 62 4.65 7.57 -2.77
C ASP A 62 4.50 6.08 -3.13
N MET A 63 5.33 5.23 -2.54
CA MET A 63 5.32 3.78 -2.76
C MET A 63 3.98 3.12 -2.33
N ILE A 64 3.26 3.71 -1.39
CA ILE A 64 1.96 3.20 -0.94
C ILE A 64 0.88 3.51 -1.98
N GLU A 65 0.91 4.71 -2.54
CA GLU A 65 0.04 5.06 -3.64
C GLU A 65 0.30 4.19 -4.87
N ILE A 66 1.58 3.94 -5.21
CA ILE A 66 1.96 3.04 -6.30
C ILE A 66 1.37 1.64 -6.08
N GLY A 67 1.49 1.08 -4.87
CA GLY A 67 0.89 -0.21 -4.52
C GLY A 67 -0.63 -0.21 -4.67
N SER A 68 -1.28 0.90 -4.33
CA SER A 68 -2.75 1.05 -4.47
C SER A 68 -3.17 1.05 -5.95
N TRP A 69 -2.44 1.75 -6.82
CA TRP A 69 -2.70 1.73 -8.27
C TRP A 69 -2.45 0.34 -8.90
N ILE A 70 -1.44 -0.40 -8.43
CA ILE A 70 -1.25 -1.80 -8.84
C ILE A 70 -2.47 -2.62 -8.45
N GLY A 71 -2.95 -2.47 -7.22
CA GLY A 71 -4.14 -3.14 -6.72
C GLY A 71 -5.40 -2.82 -7.52
N LEU A 72 -5.60 -1.54 -7.84
CA LEU A 72 -6.72 -1.09 -8.68
C LEU A 72 -6.69 -1.76 -10.06
N ALA A 73 -5.54 -1.71 -10.74
CA ALA A 73 -5.40 -2.32 -12.08
C ALA A 73 -5.68 -3.82 -12.05
N ALA A 74 -5.21 -4.53 -11.01
CA ALA A 74 -5.47 -5.96 -10.85
C ALA A 74 -6.96 -6.27 -10.65
N MET A 75 -7.62 -5.55 -9.72
CA MET A 75 -9.02 -5.77 -9.37
C MET A 75 -9.99 -5.40 -10.50
N THR A 76 -9.69 -4.36 -11.26
CA THR A 76 -10.49 -3.94 -12.43
C THR A 76 -10.08 -4.64 -13.73
N GLN A 77 -9.11 -5.55 -13.68
CA GLN A 77 -8.55 -6.25 -14.84
C GLN A 77 -8.08 -5.30 -15.97
N SER A 78 -7.63 -4.10 -15.59
CA SER A 78 -7.25 -3.04 -16.49
C SER A 78 -5.76 -3.04 -16.77
N LYS A 79 -5.35 -2.58 -17.96
CA LYS A 79 -3.96 -2.28 -18.28
C LYS A 79 -3.64 -0.89 -17.73
N LEU A 80 -2.58 -0.77 -16.92
CA LEU A 80 -2.16 0.51 -16.34
C LEU A 80 -0.64 0.67 -16.43
N ARG A 81 -0.18 1.89 -16.75
CA ARG A 81 1.22 2.31 -16.64
C ARG A 81 1.34 3.33 -15.52
N ILE A 82 2.21 3.06 -14.55
CA ILE A 82 2.60 3.98 -13.50
C ILE A 82 4.00 4.48 -13.83
N LYS A 83 4.16 5.79 -13.98
CA LYS A 83 5.42 6.42 -14.41
C LYS A 83 6.27 6.83 -13.21
N ASP A 84 7.59 6.87 -13.42
CA ASP A 84 8.57 7.45 -12.51
C ASP A 84 8.41 6.90 -11.06
N VAL A 85 8.36 5.56 -10.92
CA VAL A 85 8.04 4.89 -9.64
C VAL A 85 9.20 4.85 -8.65
N SER A 86 10.40 5.26 -9.05
CA SER A 86 11.64 5.10 -8.28
C SER A 86 11.83 3.64 -7.85
N TRP A 87 12.00 2.77 -8.82
CA TRP A 87 11.94 1.31 -8.68
C TRP A 87 12.79 0.76 -7.52
N GLU A 88 13.98 1.32 -7.30
CA GLU A 88 14.87 0.91 -6.21
C GLU A 88 14.30 1.18 -4.81
N ASN A 89 13.33 2.08 -4.69
CA ASN A 89 12.70 2.46 -3.44
C ASN A 89 11.38 1.70 -3.15
N LEU A 90 10.97 0.75 -4.01
CA LEU A 90 9.75 -0.02 -3.82
C LEU A 90 9.91 -1.22 -2.87
N GLY A 91 11.16 -1.63 -2.55
CA GLY A 91 11.42 -2.76 -1.66
C GLY A 91 10.72 -4.04 -2.12
N GLN A 92 10.00 -4.69 -1.23
CA GLN A 92 9.29 -5.95 -1.51
C GLN A 92 7.93 -5.77 -2.21
N ILE A 93 7.48 -4.54 -2.48
CA ILE A 93 6.16 -4.31 -3.07
C ILE A 93 5.96 -5.13 -4.36
N PRO A 94 6.85 -5.05 -5.38
CA PRO A 94 6.64 -5.81 -6.61
C PRO A 94 6.57 -7.32 -6.39
N ASP A 95 7.38 -7.85 -5.49
CA ASP A 95 7.47 -9.29 -5.27
C ASP A 95 6.24 -9.84 -4.54
N VAL A 96 5.68 -9.08 -3.60
CA VAL A 96 4.44 -9.48 -2.90
C VAL A 96 3.26 -9.50 -3.88
N PHE A 97 3.15 -8.51 -4.77
CA PHE A 97 2.10 -8.53 -5.81
C PHE A 97 2.29 -9.71 -6.78
N ARG A 98 3.54 -10.03 -7.18
CA ARG A 98 3.82 -11.20 -8.02
C ARG A 98 3.45 -12.52 -7.35
N LYS A 99 3.60 -12.64 -6.02
CA LYS A 99 3.14 -13.84 -5.28
C LYS A 99 1.63 -14.05 -5.37
N LEU A 100 0.85 -12.98 -5.50
CA LEU A 100 -0.59 -13.06 -5.79
C LEU A 100 -0.90 -13.35 -7.27
N GLY A 101 0.11 -13.42 -8.13
CA GLY A 101 -0.05 -13.66 -9.56
C GLY A 101 -0.21 -12.40 -10.39
N ILE A 102 0.03 -11.22 -9.82
CA ILE A 102 -0.03 -9.95 -10.55
C ILE A 102 1.26 -9.75 -11.35
N ASN A 103 1.15 -9.68 -12.66
CA ASN A 103 2.28 -9.41 -13.53
C ASN A 103 2.65 -7.93 -13.49
N LEU A 104 3.92 -7.66 -13.23
CA LEU A 104 4.50 -6.33 -13.21
C LEU A 104 5.72 -6.29 -14.12
N ASN A 105 5.64 -5.53 -15.20
CA ASN A 105 6.74 -5.36 -16.15
C ASN A 105 7.46 -4.04 -15.85
N LYS A 106 8.76 -4.12 -15.62
CA LYS A 106 9.63 -2.95 -15.46
C LYS A 106 9.98 -2.42 -16.84
N GLU A 107 9.66 -1.14 -17.11
CA GLU A 107 10.00 -0.44 -18.36
C GLU A 107 10.72 0.87 -18.04
N GLY A 108 12.05 0.80 -17.91
CA GLY A 108 12.84 1.92 -17.37
C GLY A 108 12.55 2.10 -15.89
N ASP A 109 12.08 3.28 -15.49
CA ASP A 109 11.58 3.55 -14.13
C ASP A 109 10.06 3.50 -14.01
N ASP A 110 9.35 2.98 -15.03
CA ASP A 110 7.91 2.78 -15.03
C ASP A 110 7.55 1.34 -14.65
N ILE A 111 6.32 1.16 -14.12
CA ILE A 111 5.65 -0.15 -14.00
C ILE A 111 4.54 -0.22 -15.04
N LEU A 112 4.57 -1.25 -15.88
CA LEU A 112 3.44 -1.63 -16.72
C LEU A 112 2.74 -2.84 -16.12
N ILE A 113 1.47 -2.67 -15.76
CA ILE A 113 0.56 -3.74 -15.32
C ILE A 113 -0.25 -4.15 -16.54
N PRO A 114 -0.12 -5.38 -17.07
CA PRO A 114 -1.00 -5.88 -18.13
C PRO A 114 -2.41 -6.14 -17.61
N ALA A 115 -3.39 -6.11 -18.49
CA ALA A 115 -4.74 -6.52 -18.11
C ALA A 115 -4.77 -8.01 -17.74
N HIS A 116 -5.32 -8.33 -16.57
CA HIS A 116 -5.43 -9.70 -16.06
C HIS A 116 -6.79 -10.32 -16.44
N THR A 117 -7.17 -10.28 -17.72
CA THR A 117 -8.49 -10.69 -18.22
C THR A 117 -8.82 -12.17 -17.94
N ASN A 118 -7.81 -13.02 -17.75
CA ASN A 118 -7.97 -14.42 -17.36
C ASN A 118 -7.83 -14.64 -15.85
N GLY A 119 -7.84 -13.55 -15.06
CA GLY A 119 -7.57 -13.60 -13.64
C GLY A 119 -6.08 -13.76 -13.31
N TYR A 120 -5.79 -14.00 -12.05
CA TYR A 120 -4.44 -14.23 -11.53
C TYR A 120 -4.47 -15.31 -10.45
N THR A 121 -3.38 -16.07 -10.36
CA THR A 121 -3.30 -17.25 -9.49
C THR A 121 -2.23 -17.04 -8.42
N VAL A 122 -2.60 -17.32 -7.19
CA VAL A 122 -1.71 -17.25 -6.02
C VAL A 122 -0.59 -18.28 -6.17
N SER A 123 0.65 -17.84 -5.91
CA SER A 123 1.80 -18.74 -5.85
C SER A 123 1.77 -19.55 -4.55
N ASN A 124 1.70 -20.87 -4.64
CA ASN A 124 1.85 -21.72 -3.46
C ASN A 124 3.32 -21.88 -3.08
N TYR A 125 3.58 -22.20 -1.80
CA TYR A 125 4.90 -22.66 -1.38
C TYR A 125 5.23 -24.03 -2.00
N ILE A 126 6.52 -24.37 -2.06
CA ILE A 126 7.01 -25.61 -2.65
C ILE A 126 6.39 -26.86 -1.99
N ASP A 127 6.10 -26.78 -0.69
CA ASP A 127 5.46 -27.82 0.10
C ASP A 127 3.93 -27.87 -0.06
N GLY A 128 3.35 -27.00 -0.92
CA GLY A 128 1.91 -26.90 -1.13
C GLY A 128 1.15 -26.12 -0.05
N SER A 129 1.83 -25.58 0.96
CA SER A 129 1.19 -24.78 1.99
C SER A 129 0.63 -23.45 1.43
N ILE A 130 -0.38 -22.91 2.12
CA ILE A 130 -1.08 -21.68 1.73
C ILE A 130 -0.12 -20.50 1.80
N LEU A 131 -0.14 -19.66 0.76
CA LEU A 131 0.62 -18.40 0.75
C LEU A 131 0.25 -17.55 1.96
N THR A 132 1.27 -17.19 2.74
CA THR A 132 1.12 -16.22 3.83
C THR A 132 1.81 -14.91 3.45
N ILE A 133 1.05 -13.80 3.50
CA ILE A 133 1.58 -12.45 3.33
C ILE A 133 1.48 -11.73 4.65
N SER A 134 2.61 -11.23 5.13
CA SER A 134 2.68 -10.49 6.39
C SER A 134 3.48 -9.20 6.22
N ASP A 135 3.09 -8.18 6.99
CA ASP A 135 3.88 -6.97 7.13
C ASP A 135 5.09 -7.17 8.03
N ALA A 136 6.07 -6.32 7.84
CA ALA A 136 7.27 -6.23 8.66
C ALA A 136 7.93 -4.86 8.49
N PRO A 137 8.77 -4.42 9.47
CA PRO A 137 9.60 -3.24 9.31
C PRO A 137 10.44 -3.30 8.03
N TRP A 138 10.70 -2.15 7.42
CA TRP A 138 11.52 -2.06 6.23
C TRP A 138 12.88 -2.77 6.41
N PRO A 139 13.37 -3.54 5.41
CA PRO A 139 12.86 -3.69 4.03
C PRO A 139 11.74 -4.74 3.86
N GLY A 140 11.05 -5.12 4.93
CA GLY A 140 9.87 -5.97 4.83
C GLY A 140 8.69 -5.28 4.14
N PHE A 141 7.59 -6.02 3.98
CA PHE A 141 6.40 -5.51 3.30
C PHE A 141 5.65 -4.51 4.19
N SER A 142 5.30 -3.36 3.62
CA SER A 142 4.64 -2.28 4.36
C SER A 142 3.27 -2.69 4.92
N PRO A 143 3.00 -2.40 6.21
CA PRO A 143 1.69 -2.61 6.81
C PRO A 143 0.58 -1.81 6.13
N ASP A 144 0.92 -0.70 5.48
CA ASP A 144 -0.02 0.20 4.82
C ASP A 144 -0.60 -0.38 3.52
N LEU A 145 0.00 -1.43 2.96
CA LEU A 145 -0.49 -2.12 1.77
C LEU A 145 -1.22 -3.43 2.08
N ILE A 146 -1.26 -3.88 3.33
CA ILE A 146 -1.92 -5.14 3.71
C ILE A 146 -3.41 -5.13 3.34
N SER A 147 -4.10 -4.00 3.52
CA SER A 147 -5.51 -3.87 3.14
C SER A 147 -5.73 -4.01 1.63
N ILE A 148 -4.81 -3.48 0.82
CA ILE A 148 -4.85 -3.62 -0.65
C ILE A 148 -4.63 -5.09 -1.05
N ILE A 149 -3.63 -5.74 -0.48
CA ILE A 149 -3.33 -7.16 -0.72
C ILE A 149 -4.53 -8.04 -0.35
N LEU A 150 -5.21 -7.75 0.75
CA LEU A 150 -6.39 -8.48 1.19
C LEU A 150 -7.53 -8.35 0.15
N VAL A 151 -7.80 -7.15 -0.35
CA VAL A 151 -8.80 -6.92 -1.39
C VAL A 151 -8.44 -7.68 -2.68
N ILE A 152 -7.19 -7.61 -3.14
CA ILE A 152 -6.75 -8.34 -4.34
C ILE A 152 -6.92 -9.84 -4.17
N ALA A 153 -6.59 -10.37 -2.99
CA ALA A 153 -6.73 -11.80 -2.70
C ALA A 153 -8.18 -12.29 -2.85
N THR A 154 -9.19 -11.43 -2.68
CA THR A 154 -10.61 -11.81 -2.85
C THR A 154 -10.95 -12.28 -4.26
N GLN A 155 -10.22 -11.83 -5.27
CA GLN A 155 -10.45 -12.20 -6.68
C GLN A 155 -9.39 -13.15 -7.24
N ALA A 156 -8.33 -13.47 -6.50
CA ALA A 156 -7.31 -14.41 -6.92
C ALA A 156 -7.85 -15.83 -7.10
N ASN A 157 -7.17 -16.62 -7.89
CA ASN A 157 -7.36 -18.07 -7.92
C ASN A 157 -6.48 -18.72 -6.84
N GLY A 158 -7.07 -19.17 -5.75
CA GLY A 158 -6.38 -19.77 -4.62
C GLY A 158 -6.75 -19.14 -3.28
N SER A 159 -6.01 -19.52 -2.24
CA SER A 159 -6.22 -19.01 -0.88
C SER A 159 -4.97 -18.34 -0.35
N THR A 160 -5.16 -17.29 0.46
CA THR A 160 -4.07 -16.52 1.04
C THR A 160 -4.35 -16.25 2.51
N LEU A 161 -3.36 -16.46 3.36
CA LEU A 161 -3.39 -16.02 4.74
C LEU A 161 -2.76 -14.63 4.84
N ILE A 162 -3.52 -13.64 5.26
CA ILE A 162 -3.06 -12.29 5.55
C ILE A 162 -2.74 -12.19 7.04
N HIS A 163 -1.54 -11.73 7.38
CA HIS A 163 -1.11 -11.60 8.76
C HIS A 163 -0.55 -10.19 9.03
N GLN A 164 -1.37 -9.35 9.64
CA GLN A 164 -1.02 -8.01 10.09
C GLN A 164 -0.29 -8.10 11.43
N LYS A 165 1.04 -7.91 11.45
CA LYS A 165 1.88 -8.08 12.65
C LYS A 165 2.13 -6.78 13.39
N MET A 166 2.23 -5.65 12.67
CA MET A 166 2.74 -4.40 13.22
C MET A 166 1.67 -3.54 13.89
N PHE A 167 0.39 -3.74 13.54
CA PHE A 167 -0.71 -2.95 14.07
C PHE A 167 -1.87 -3.83 14.50
N GLU A 168 -2.53 -3.44 15.58
CA GLU A 168 -3.76 -4.08 16.02
C GLU A 168 -4.96 -3.53 15.24
N SER A 169 -5.98 -4.36 15.09
CA SER A 169 -7.32 -3.97 14.66
C SER A 169 -7.45 -3.38 13.23
N ARG A 170 -6.41 -3.43 12.39
CA ARG A 170 -6.50 -2.91 11.01
C ARG A 170 -7.30 -3.80 10.06
N LEU A 171 -7.70 -5.01 10.48
CA LEU A 171 -8.49 -5.93 9.66
C LEU A 171 -10.00 -5.78 9.88
N PHE A 172 -10.47 -4.86 10.71
CA PHE A 172 -11.92 -4.70 10.97
C PHE A 172 -12.75 -4.27 9.77
N PHE A 173 -12.14 -3.67 8.75
CA PHE A 173 -12.87 -3.33 7.51
C PHE A 173 -13.27 -4.57 6.68
N VAL A 174 -12.78 -5.75 7.04
CA VAL A 174 -13.07 -7.03 6.37
C VAL A 174 -14.55 -7.37 6.38
N ASP A 175 -15.30 -6.94 7.41
CA ASP A 175 -16.76 -7.08 7.47
C ASP A 175 -17.44 -6.50 6.23
N LYS A 176 -16.97 -5.34 5.74
CA LYS A 176 -17.51 -4.70 4.54
C LYS A 176 -17.24 -5.52 3.28
N LEU A 177 -16.07 -6.14 3.19
CA LEU A 177 -15.75 -7.05 2.07
C LEU A 177 -16.58 -8.32 2.12
N ILE A 178 -16.89 -8.84 3.33
CA ILE A 178 -17.80 -9.98 3.51
C ILE A 178 -19.23 -9.58 3.08
N ASP A 179 -19.70 -8.39 3.44
CA ASP A 179 -20.98 -7.84 2.97
C ASP A 179 -21.05 -7.74 1.44
N MET A 180 -19.91 -7.41 0.79
CA MET A 180 -19.76 -7.43 -0.66
C MET A 180 -19.69 -8.85 -1.25
N GLY A 181 -19.71 -9.90 -0.42
CA GLY A 181 -19.69 -11.30 -0.83
C GLY A 181 -18.29 -11.94 -0.89
N ALA A 182 -17.26 -11.28 -0.39
CA ALA A 182 -15.92 -11.89 -0.31
C ALA A 182 -15.92 -13.07 0.67
N LYS A 183 -15.14 -14.11 0.34
CA LYS A 183 -14.98 -15.30 1.18
C LYS A 183 -13.78 -15.12 2.10
N ILE A 184 -14.01 -14.54 3.26
CA ILE A 184 -12.97 -14.23 4.23
C ILE A 184 -13.36 -14.85 5.58
N ILE A 185 -12.36 -15.46 6.24
CA ILE A 185 -12.47 -15.92 7.62
C ILE A 185 -11.50 -15.07 8.44
N LEU A 186 -12.04 -14.23 9.30
CA LEU A 186 -11.24 -13.49 10.28
C LEU A 186 -10.86 -14.46 11.40
N CYS A 187 -9.61 -14.88 11.44
CA CYS A 187 -9.11 -15.87 12.40
C CYS A 187 -8.93 -15.25 13.79
N ASP A 188 -8.44 -14.03 13.83
CA ASP A 188 -8.22 -13.18 15.01
C ASP A 188 -8.01 -11.72 14.56
N PRO A 189 -7.75 -10.75 15.49
CA PRO A 189 -7.55 -9.33 15.12
C PRO A 189 -6.40 -9.08 14.14
N HIS A 190 -5.48 -10.05 13.99
CA HIS A 190 -4.27 -9.92 13.18
C HIS A 190 -4.25 -10.79 11.93
N ARG A 191 -5.13 -11.80 11.82
CA ARG A 191 -5.07 -12.79 10.76
C ARG A 191 -6.42 -12.99 10.08
N ALA A 192 -6.41 -12.97 8.75
CA ALA A 192 -7.56 -13.26 7.93
C ALA A 192 -7.16 -14.27 6.83
N SER A 193 -7.94 -15.32 6.68
CA SER A 193 -7.83 -16.26 5.56
C SER A 193 -8.79 -15.83 4.46
N VAL A 194 -8.27 -15.61 3.26
CA VAL A 194 -9.04 -15.17 2.09
C VAL A 194 -9.07 -16.30 1.07
N ILE A 195 -10.27 -16.68 0.64
CA ILE A 195 -10.50 -17.64 -0.45
C ILE A 195 -10.96 -16.83 -1.67
N GLY A 196 -10.11 -16.75 -2.67
CA GLY A 196 -10.39 -15.93 -3.84
C GLY A 196 -11.47 -16.51 -4.75
N HIS A 197 -12.18 -15.63 -5.44
CA HIS A 197 -13.27 -15.99 -6.35
C HIS A 197 -12.82 -16.41 -7.75
N ASN A 198 -11.53 -16.17 -8.09
CA ASN A 198 -10.99 -16.37 -9.44
C ASN A 198 -11.84 -15.65 -10.52
N PHE A 199 -12.33 -14.47 -10.22
CA PHE A 199 -13.25 -13.70 -11.05
C PHE A 199 -14.51 -14.44 -11.54
N LYS A 200 -14.84 -15.59 -10.91
CA LYS A 200 -16.07 -16.34 -11.22
C LYS A 200 -17.33 -15.67 -10.66
N SER A 201 -17.16 -14.82 -9.66
CA SER A 201 -18.22 -13.96 -9.12
C SER A 201 -17.64 -12.59 -8.79
N SER A 202 -18.34 -11.55 -9.16
CA SER A 202 -17.98 -10.18 -8.81
C SER A 202 -18.34 -9.88 -7.37
N LEU A 203 -17.64 -8.93 -6.76
CA LEU A 203 -18.10 -8.32 -5.52
C LEU A 203 -19.42 -7.58 -5.77
N LYS A 204 -20.28 -7.56 -4.76
CA LYS A 204 -21.59 -6.90 -4.82
C LYS A 204 -21.44 -5.43 -4.38
N PRO A 205 -22.24 -4.52 -4.96
CA PRO A 205 -22.27 -3.14 -4.51
C PRO A 205 -22.84 -3.05 -3.08
N THR A 206 -22.35 -2.07 -2.32
CA THR A 206 -22.84 -1.83 -0.96
C THR A 206 -22.59 -0.37 -0.54
N VAL A 207 -23.25 0.03 0.55
CA VAL A 207 -22.95 1.29 1.24
C VAL A 207 -21.98 1.00 2.38
N MET A 208 -20.86 1.71 2.41
CA MET A 208 -19.81 1.51 3.40
C MET A 208 -19.22 2.83 3.88
N THR A 209 -18.58 2.80 5.03
CA THR A 209 -17.93 3.97 5.62
C THR A 209 -16.43 3.74 5.67
N SER A 210 -15.66 4.68 5.18
CA SER A 210 -14.19 4.65 5.27
C SER A 210 -13.76 4.85 6.73
N PRO A 211 -13.13 3.86 7.39
CA PRO A 211 -12.69 4.01 8.78
C PRO A 211 -11.39 4.81 8.89
N ASP A 212 -10.51 4.69 7.92
CA ASP A 212 -9.20 5.35 7.84
C ASP A 212 -8.72 5.42 6.39
N ILE A 213 -7.52 6.01 6.17
CA ILE A 213 -6.92 6.18 4.84
C ILE A 213 -6.72 4.82 4.14
N ARG A 214 -6.17 3.82 4.85
CA ARG A 214 -5.70 2.55 4.26
C ARG A 214 -6.84 1.59 3.97
N ALA A 215 -7.77 1.45 4.89
CA ALA A 215 -8.98 0.70 4.64
C ALA A 215 -9.88 1.41 3.62
N GLY A 216 -9.96 2.73 3.66
CA GLY A 216 -10.76 3.53 2.73
C GLY A 216 -10.35 3.33 1.28
N ILE A 217 -9.07 3.43 0.95
CA ILE A 217 -8.60 3.18 -0.43
C ILE A 217 -8.81 1.71 -0.85
N ALA A 218 -8.65 0.75 0.07
CA ALA A 218 -8.92 -0.66 -0.21
C ALA A 218 -10.41 -0.89 -0.53
N LEU A 219 -11.32 -0.29 0.24
CA LEU A 219 -12.75 -0.33 -0.03
C LEU A 219 -13.12 0.36 -1.34
N LEU A 220 -12.46 1.47 -1.69
CA LEU A 220 -12.64 2.14 -2.99
C LEU A 220 -12.24 1.24 -4.15
N ILE A 221 -11.11 0.54 -4.05
CA ILE A 221 -10.67 -0.43 -5.06
C ILE A 221 -11.67 -1.58 -5.18
N ALA A 222 -12.18 -2.10 -4.05
CA ALA A 222 -13.21 -3.13 -4.04
C ALA A 222 -14.51 -2.64 -4.72
N ALA A 223 -14.94 -1.42 -4.41
CA ALA A 223 -16.13 -0.79 -5.00
C ALA A 223 -16.01 -0.63 -6.53
N LEU A 224 -14.86 -0.14 -7.01
CA LEU A 224 -14.60 0.03 -8.45
C LEU A 224 -14.54 -1.29 -9.23
N SER A 225 -14.33 -2.41 -8.54
CA SER A 225 -14.35 -3.76 -9.13
C SER A 225 -15.70 -4.48 -8.96
N ALA A 226 -16.64 -3.90 -8.22
CA ALA A 226 -17.94 -4.51 -7.94
C ALA A 226 -18.90 -4.38 -9.14
N SER A 227 -19.92 -5.27 -9.17
CA SER A 227 -20.96 -5.23 -10.20
C SER A 227 -22.10 -4.31 -9.79
N GLY A 228 -21.96 -3.00 -9.98
CA GLY A 228 -22.99 -2.00 -9.69
C GLY A 228 -22.47 -0.85 -8.83
N GLU A 229 -23.36 0.03 -8.41
CA GLU A 229 -23.04 1.26 -7.70
C GLU A 229 -22.83 1.01 -6.21
N SER A 230 -21.69 1.48 -5.68
CA SER A 230 -21.37 1.49 -4.24
C SER A 230 -21.27 2.93 -3.74
N ILE A 231 -21.63 3.15 -2.48
CA ILE A 231 -21.50 4.45 -1.83
C ILE A 231 -20.48 4.34 -0.71
N ILE A 232 -19.49 5.22 -0.72
CA ILE A 232 -18.47 5.31 0.34
C ILE A 232 -18.65 6.62 1.08
N GLN A 233 -18.98 6.51 2.35
CA GLN A 233 -19.09 7.65 3.28
C GLN A 233 -17.75 7.94 3.95
N ASN A 234 -17.58 9.13 4.54
CA ASN A 234 -16.38 9.56 5.27
C ASN A 234 -15.13 9.54 4.35
N VAL A 235 -15.30 10.00 3.10
CA VAL A 235 -14.26 9.94 2.05
C VAL A 235 -13.09 10.87 2.32
N GLU A 236 -13.26 11.89 3.17
CA GLU A 236 -12.19 12.77 3.63
C GLU A 236 -11.03 12.02 4.31
N GLN A 237 -11.27 10.81 4.81
CA GLN A 237 -10.19 9.95 5.28
C GLN A 237 -9.28 9.49 4.13
N ILE A 238 -9.84 9.23 2.95
CA ILE A 238 -9.07 8.86 1.76
C ILE A 238 -8.26 10.07 1.25
N ASP A 239 -8.88 11.26 1.22
CA ASP A 239 -8.27 12.50 0.73
C ASP A 239 -6.99 12.87 1.50
N ARG A 240 -6.86 12.46 2.75
CA ARG A 240 -5.65 12.70 3.56
C ARG A 240 -4.38 12.04 2.99
N GLY A 241 -4.52 11.03 2.16
CA GLY A 241 -3.39 10.31 1.58
C GLY A 241 -3.41 10.20 0.06
N TYR A 242 -4.49 10.63 -0.60
CA TYR A 242 -4.66 10.50 -2.05
C TYR A 242 -5.22 11.79 -2.62
N GLU A 243 -4.31 12.65 -3.07
CA GLU A 243 -4.67 13.95 -3.63
C GLU A 243 -5.54 13.80 -4.89
N ASN A 244 -6.67 14.54 -4.93
CA ASN A 244 -7.58 14.61 -6.08
C ASN A 244 -7.96 13.23 -6.64
N ILE A 245 -8.21 12.25 -5.76
CA ILE A 245 -8.38 10.85 -6.15
C ILE A 245 -9.53 10.65 -7.14
N VAL A 246 -10.65 11.37 -6.98
CA VAL A 246 -11.83 11.24 -7.86
C VAL A 246 -11.50 11.70 -9.28
N GLU A 247 -10.89 12.89 -9.44
CA GLU A 247 -10.51 13.45 -10.73
C GLU A 247 -9.49 12.58 -11.44
N ARG A 248 -8.52 12.06 -10.69
CA ARG A 248 -7.49 11.17 -11.23
C ARG A 248 -8.08 9.84 -11.69
N LEU A 249 -8.99 9.25 -10.93
CA LEU A 249 -9.71 8.03 -11.33
C LEU A 249 -10.58 8.27 -12.56
N LYS A 250 -11.34 9.37 -12.62
CA LYS A 250 -12.11 9.77 -13.81
C LYS A 250 -11.22 9.90 -15.04
N SER A 251 -10.03 10.48 -14.89
CA SER A 251 -9.11 10.71 -16.03
C SER A 251 -8.61 9.42 -16.68
N ILE A 252 -8.66 8.29 -15.95
CA ILE A 252 -8.31 6.96 -16.46
C ILE A 252 -9.52 6.08 -16.76
N GLY A 253 -10.75 6.64 -16.71
CA GLY A 253 -11.98 5.99 -17.15
C GLY A 253 -12.83 5.36 -16.06
N ALA A 254 -12.57 5.64 -14.78
CA ALA A 254 -13.46 5.18 -13.71
C ALA A 254 -14.78 5.99 -13.71
N ASP A 255 -15.89 5.28 -13.52
CA ASP A 255 -17.20 5.89 -13.27
C ASP A 255 -17.36 6.12 -11.77
N ILE A 256 -17.06 7.33 -11.33
CA ILE A 256 -17.04 7.74 -9.93
C ILE A 256 -17.40 9.21 -9.80
N GLU A 257 -18.17 9.55 -8.80
CA GLU A 257 -18.48 10.96 -8.48
C GLU A 257 -18.47 11.22 -6.98
N ARG A 258 -18.36 12.47 -6.62
CA ARG A 258 -18.50 12.95 -5.24
C ARG A 258 -19.84 13.62 -5.10
N ILE A 259 -20.64 13.18 -4.15
CA ILE A 259 -21.98 13.71 -3.84
C ILE A 259 -22.01 14.39 -2.48
#